data_359420c647b069d20fa1ee257c97563f
#
_entry.id   359420c647b069d20fa1ee257c97563f
#
_cell.length_a   1.000
_cell.length_b   1.000
_cell.length_c   1.000
_cell.angle_alpha   90.00
_cell.angle_beta   90.00
_cell.angle_gamma   90.00
#
_symmetry.space_group_name_H-M   'P 1'
#
loop_
_entity.id
_entity.type
_entity.pdbx_description
1 polymer ?
#
loop_
_entity_poly.entity_id
_entity_poly.type
_entity_poly.pdbx_seq_one_letter_code
_entity_poly.pdbx_strand_id
1 'polypeptide(L)'
;MILMVCRWNCTNPEYPMNSKIAATFLTGHLRHKIGDSRKLCVAFSGGLDSAVLLAGLAELRDTTLPQVELRALHIHHGLSQFADDWMAHCQAFCHQRNIPFSAVKVQVDAQDGGIEAAARTARYQVFAANLAENEILLTAQHLNDQCETFMLALKRGSGPAGLSAMSADSSVHGYRLLRPLLDLSREQLEEFAAQLQLSWIEDESNRDARFDRNFLRL
;
A
#
# COMPACT_ATOMS: atom_id res chain seq x y z
N MET A 1 34.86 -0.57 4.43
CA MET A 1 33.57 -0.91 5.06
C MET A 1 32.66 -1.36 3.94
N ILE A 2 32.59 -2.69 3.74
CA ILE A 2 31.97 -3.33 2.58
C ILE A 2 30.47 -3.42 2.87
N LEU A 3 29.66 -2.68 2.13
CA LEU A 3 28.21 -2.84 2.11
C LEU A 3 27.90 -4.20 1.47
N MET A 4 27.61 -5.18 2.32
CA MET A 4 27.10 -6.47 1.91
C MET A 4 25.64 -6.28 1.48
N VAL A 5 25.44 -5.95 0.20
CA VAL A 5 24.13 -5.98 -0.43
C VAL A 5 23.74 -7.45 -0.53
N CYS A 6 22.96 -7.95 0.43
CA CYS A 6 22.30 -9.24 0.29
C CYS A 6 21.35 -9.14 -0.91
N ARG A 7 21.81 -9.56 -2.09
CA ARG A 7 20.95 -9.88 -3.22
C ARG A 7 20.15 -11.13 -2.82
N TRP A 8 18.95 -10.91 -2.33
CA TRP A 8 17.97 -11.96 -2.22
C TRP A 8 17.52 -12.33 -3.63
N ASN A 9 17.97 -13.50 -4.10
CA ASN A 9 17.56 -14.06 -5.37
C ASN A 9 16.29 -14.88 -5.11
N CYS A 10 15.10 -14.22 -5.21
CA CYS A 10 13.80 -14.84 -4.96
C CYS A 10 13.39 -15.92 -5.99
N THR A 11 14.28 -16.30 -6.91
CA THR A 11 14.01 -17.27 -7.98
C THR A 11 14.68 -18.62 -7.78
N ASN A 12 15.09 -18.96 -6.55
CA ASN A 12 15.60 -20.32 -6.32
C ASN A 12 14.47 -21.27 -5.89
N PRO A 13 13.97 -22.15 -6.78
CA PRO A 13 12.88 -23.09 -6.48
C PRO A 13 13.24 -24.16 -5.44
N GLU A 14 14.50 -24.21 -4.99
CA GLU A 14 14.98 -25.22 -4.04
C GLU A 14 14.78 -24.88 -2.56
N TYR A 15 14.39 -23.63 -2.22
CA TYR A 15 14.07 -23.23 -0.85
C TYR A 15 12.77 -22.42 -0.81
N PRO A 16 11.60 -23.08 -0.73
CA PRO A 16 10.37 -22.36 -0.44
C PRO A 16 10.52 -21.69 0.92
N MET A 17 10.42 -20.34 0.96
CA MET A 17 10.48 -19.59 2.20
C MET A 17 9.37 -20.09 3.12
N ASN A 18 9.70 -20.63 4.29
CA ASN A 18 8.71 -21.06 5.28
C ASN A 18 7.88 -19.84 5.73
N SER A 19 6.59 -20.02 5.96
CA SER A 19 5.67 -18.95 6.40
C SER A 19 6.20 -18.13 7.59
N LYS A 20 6.90 -18.77 8.53
CA LYS A 20 7.57 -18.08 9.65
C LYS A 20 8.70 -17.17 9.19
N ILE A 21 9.50 -17.59 8.21
CA ILE A 21 10.64 -16.79 7.68
C ILE A 21 10.09 -15.56 6.96
N ALA A 22 9.05 -15.73 6.16
CA ALA A 22 8.40 -14.62 5.45
C ALA A 22 7.77 -13.61 6.41
N ALA A 23 7.03 -14.07 7.40
CA ALA A 23 6.45 -13.21 8.42
C ALA A 23 7.55 -12.45 9.19
N THR A 24 8.64 -13.12 9.58
CA THR A 24 9.76 -12.50 10.28
C THR A 24 10.46 -11.45 9.42
N PHE A 25 10.68 -11.73 8.13
CA PHE A 25 11.27 -10.75 7.22
C PHE A 25 10.37 -9.53 7.05
N LEU A 26 9.09 -9.74 6.74
CA LEU A 26 8.13 -8.65 6.53
C LEU A 26 7.97 -7.78 7.79
N THR A 27 7.82 -8.40 8.97
CA THR A 27 7.69 -7.66 10.23
C THR A 27 8.97 -6.89 10.58
N GLY A 28 10.15 -7.48 10.37
CA GLY A 28 11.44 -6.81 10.56
C GLY A 28 11.61 -5.61 9.63
N HIS A 29 11.25 -5.78 8.35
CA HIS A 29 11.26 -4.71 7.36
C HIS A 29 10.30 -3.57 7.75
N LEU A 30 9.04 -3.89 8.06
CA LEU A 30 8.05 -2.90 8.48
C LEU A 30 8.45 -2.17 9.75
N ARG A 31 8.99 -2.88 10.76
CA ARG A 31 9.52 -2.26 11.97
C ARG A 31 10.58 -1.20 11.67
N HIS A 32 11.52 -1.52 10.78
CA HIS A 32 12.56 -0.58 10.36
C HIS A 32 11.95 0.67 9.69
N LYS A 33 10.94 0.48 8.83
CA LYS A 33 10.30 1.58 8.09
C LYS A 33 9.44 2.49 8.96
N ILE A 34 8.69 1.95 9.92
CA ILE A 34 7.84 2.76 10.81
C ILE A 34 8.62 3.43 11.95
N GLY A 35 9.82 2.90 12.30
CA GLY A 35 10.65 3.43 13.38
C GLY A 35 9.89 3.51 14.71
N ASP A 36 9.93 4.67 15.35
CA ASP A 36 9.26 4.92 16.63
C ASP A 36 7.79 5.36 16.52
N SER A 37 7.21 5.30 15.33
CA SER A 37 5.80 5.66 15.12
C SER A 37 4.87 4.67 15.84
N ARG A 38 3.79 5.19 16.46
CA ARG A 38 2.88 4.38 17.28
C ARG A 38 1.44 4.44 16.82
N LYS A 39 1.01 5.50 16.14
CA LYS A 39 -0.34 5.65 15.60
C LYS A 39 -0.31 5.52 14.09
N LEU A 40 -0.87 4.44 13.59
CA LEU A 40 -0.77 4.03 12.18
C LEU A 40 -2.15 3.86 11.56
N CYS A 41 -2.41 4.58 10.47
CA CYS A 41 -3.59 4.42 9.63
C CYS A 41 -3.17 3.87 8.27
N VAL A 42 -3.63 2.67 7.93
CA VAL A 42 -3.38 2.09 6.60
C VAL A 42 -4.50 2.48 5.65
N ALA A 43 -4.13 3.07 4.51
CA ALA A 43 -5.04 3.24 3.37
C ALA A 43 -5.32 1.85 2.76
N PHE A 44 -6.45 1.26 3.12
CA PHE A 44 -6.77 -0.13 2.80
C PHE A 44 -7.75 -0.23 1.64
N SER A 45 -7.27 -0.63 0.47
CA SER A 45 -8.12 -0.85 -0.71
C SER A 45 -8.73 -2.24 -0.79
N GLY A 46 -8.20 -3.21 -0.05
CA GLY A 46 -8.55 -4.63 -0.15
C GLY A 46 -7.74 -5.40 -1.20
N GLY A 47 -6.97 -4.73 -2.05
CA GLY A 47 -6.06 -5.37 -2.99
C GLY A 47 -4.83 -5.98 -2.31
N LEU A 48 -4.10 -6.83 -3.04
CA LEU A 48 -2.97 -7.63 -2.55
C LEU A 48 -1.96 -6.80 -1.73
N ASP A 49 -1.46 -5.70 -2.28
CA ASP A 49 -0.38 -4.92 -1.68
C ASP A 49 -0.80 -4.33 -0.33
N SER A 50 -2.03 -3.78 -0.28
CA SER A 50 -2.59 -3.23 0.95
C SER A 50 -2.95 -4.31 1.98
N ALA A 51 -3.31 -5.53 1.52
CA ALA A 51 -3.55 -6.67 2.40
C ALA A 51 -2.25 -7.17 3.03
N VAL A 52 -1.15 -7.27 2.26
CA VAL A 52 0.18 -7.63 2.77
C VAL A 52 0.67 -6.60 3.78
N LEU A 53 0.56 -5.30 3.48
CA LEU A 53 0.96 -4.23 4.39
C LEU A 53 0.19 -4.32 5.72
N LEU A 54 -1.13 -4.42 5.64
CA LEU A 54 -1.99 -4.44 6.83
C LEU A 54 -1.79 -5.71 7.68
N ALA A 55 -1.66 -6.88 7.05
CA ALA A 55 -1.39 -8.14 7.73
C ALA A 55 -0.02 -8.14 8.41
N GLY A 56 1.02 -7.65 7.72
CA GLY A 56 2.37 -7.55 8.28
C GLY A 56 2.44 -6.59 9.47
N LEU A 57 1.71 -5.47 9.44
CA LEU A 57 1.61 -4.53 10.57
C LEU A 57 0.82 -5.12 11.75
N ALA A 58 -0.24 -5.89 11.47
CA ALA A 58 -0.99 -6.60 12.51
C ALA A 58 -0.10 -7.63 13.22
N GLU A 59 0.64 -8.45 12.46
CA GLU A 59 1.60 -9.41 13.01
C GLU A 59 2.69 -8.71 13.84
N LEU A 60 3.22 -7.59 13.35
CA LEU A 60 4.21 -6.79 14.07
C LEU A 60 3.65 -6.24 15.39
N ARG A 61 2.40 -5.73 15.41
CA ARG A 61 1.70 -5.32 16.62
C ARG A 61 1.55 -6.48 17.59
N ASP A 62 1.09 -7.61 17.13
CA ASP A 62 0.72 -8.73 18.00
C ASP A 62 1.95 -9.46 18.57
N THR A 63 3.11 -9.39 17.89
CA THR A 63 4.33 -10.12 18.29
C THR A 63 5.40 -9.25 18.93
N THR A 64 5.59 -8.02 18.45
CA THR A 64 6.80 -7.23 18.78
C THR A 64 6.49 -5.85 19.32
N LEU A 65 5.44 -5.19 18.85
CA LEU A 65 5.10 -3.81 19.18
C LEU A 65 3.66 -3.64 19.67
N PRO A 66 3.28 -4.23 20.82
CA PRO A 66 1.89 -4.21 21.31
C PRO A 66 1.35 -2.80 21.60
N GLN A 67 2.22 -1.80 21.66
CA GLN A 67 1.84 -0.40 21.86
C GLN A 67 1.48 0.32 20.54
N VAL A 68 1.54 -0.35 19.39
CA VAL A 68 1.12 0.24 18.11
C VAL A 68 -0.39 0.27 18.03
N GLU A 69 -0.94 1.46 17.85
CA GLU A 69 -2.33 1.70 17.51
C GLU A 69 -2.46 1.60 15.99
N LEU A 70 -3.03 0.49 15.51
CA LEU A 70 -3.21 0.20 14.07
C LEU A 70 -4.67 0.26 13.71
N ARG A 71 -5.03 1.02 12.69
CA ARG A 71 -6.36 1.00 12.08
C ARG A 71 -6.30 1.03 10.55
N ALA A 72 -7.40 0.69 9.91
CA ALA A 72 -7.56 0.74 8.46
C ALA A 72 -8.62 1.76 8.06
N LEU A 73 -8.33 2.54 7.00
CA LEU A 73 -9.25 3.48 6.39
C LEU A 73 -9.45 3.11 4.91
N HIS A 74 -10.68 2.75 4.55
CA HIS A 74 -11.09 2.43 3.19
C HIS A 74 -11.80 3.62 2.56
N ILE A 75 -11.47 3.92 1.31
CA ILE A 75 -12.18 4.95 0.53
C ILE A 75 -13.01 4.27 -0.54
N HIS A 76 -14.32 4.43 -0.41
CA HIS A 76 -15.29 3.89 -1.34
C HIS A 76 -15.65 4.96 -2.37
N HIS A 77 -15.13 4.82 -3.59
CA HIS A 77 -15.30 5.81 -4.66
C HIS A 77 -16.64 5.72 -5.39
N GLY A 78 -17.44 4.68 -5.18
CA GLY A 78 -18.74 4.49 -5.85
C GLY A 78 -18.66 4.24 -7.36
N LEU A 79 -17.47 4.02 -7.91
CA LEU A 79 -17.25 3.90 -9.35
C LEU A 79 -17.49 2.48 -9.89
N SER A 80 -17.44 1.47 -9.04
CA SER A 80 -17.67 0.06 -9.40
C SER A 80 -18.99 -0.43 -8.81
N GLN A 81 -19.68 -1.29 -9.55
CA GLN A 81 -20.86 -2.02 -9.05
C GLN A 81 -20.51 -2.97 -7.89
N PHE A 82 -19.24 -3.36 -7.75
CA PHE A 82 -18.73 -4.24 -6.69
C PHE A 82 -18.19 -3.50 -5.48
N ALA A 83 -18.28 -2.16 -5.45
CA ALA A 83 -17.63 -1.35 -4.41
C ALA A 83 -18.15 -1.65 -2.99
N ASP A 84 -19.44 -1.99 -2.83
CA ASP A 84 -20.00 -2.39 -1.55
C ASP A 84 -19.50 -3.80 -1.13
N ASP A 85 -19.34 -4.74 -2.05
CA ASP A 85 -18.75 -6.07 -1.80
C ASP A 85 -17.28 -5.95 -1.38
N TRP A 86 -16.53 -5.05 -2.03
CA TRP A 86 -15.14 -4.77 -1.67
C TRP A 86 -15.02 -4.16 -0.27
N MET A 87 -15.91 -3.26 0.08
CA MET A 87 -15.96 -2.69 1.43
C MET A 87 -16.27 -3.78 2.48
N ALA A 88 -17.23 -4.68 2.18
CA ALA A 88 -17.56 -5.80 3.07
C ALA A 88 -16.36 -6.75 3.25
N HIS A 89 -15.62 -7.07 2.17
CA HIS A 89 -14.39 -7.85 2.24
C HIS A 89 -13.34 -7.17 3.13
N CYS A 90 -13.11 -5.86 2.93
CA CYS A 90 -12.17 -5.10 3.75
C CYS A 90 -12.54 -5.12 5.23
N GLN A 91 -13.82 -4.97 5.54
CA GLN A 91 -14.33 -5.04 6.90
C GLN A 91 -14.10 -6.41 7.53
N ALA A 92 -14.40 -7.50 6.79
CA ALA A 92 -14.18 -8.87 7.26
C ALA A 92 -12.69 -9.16 7.50
N PHE A 93 -11.81 -8.72 6.59
CA PHE A 93 -10.36 -8.84 6.71
C PHE A 93 -9.83 -8.18 7.99
N CYS A 94 -10.30 -6.96 8.28
CA CYS A 94 -9.91 -6.21 9.47
C CYS A 94 -10.46 -6.85 10.75
N HIS A 95 -11.72 -7.28 10.74
CA HIS A 95 -12.35 -7.95 11.89
C HIS A 95 -11.58 -9.21 12.31
N GLN A 96 -11.18 -10.05 11.36
CA GLN A 96 -10.39 -11.27 11.62
C GLN A 96 -9.05 -11.01 12.33
N ARG A 97 -8.52 -9.77 12.21
CA ARG A 97 -7.22 -9.35 12.75
C ARG A 97 -7.33 -8.34 13.89
N ASN A 98 -8.53 -8.13 14.42
CA ASN A 98 -8.81 -7.15 15.48
C ASN A 98 -8.25 -5.75 15.12
N ILE A 99 -8.48 -5.31 13.87
CA ILE A 99 -8.08 -4.00 13.36
C ILE A 99 -9.32 -3.11 13.26
N PRO A 100 -9.37 -1.95 13.95
CA PRO A 100 -10.42 -0.95 13.75
C PRO A 100 -10.50 -0.56 12.27
N PHE A 101 -11.71 -0.62 11.70
CA PHE A 101 -11.98 -0.33 10.29
C PHE A 101 -12.93 0.85 10.16
N SER A 102 -12.60 1.77 9.26
CA SER A 102 -13.48 2.86 8.85
C SER A 102 -13.57 2.92 7.34
N ALA A 103 -14.76 3.18 6.81
CA ALA A 103 -14.97 3.39 5.39
C ALA A 103 -15.62 4.77 5.15
N VAL A 104 -15.12 5.49 4.15
CA VAL A 104 -15.66 6.80 3.74
C VAL A 104 -16.08 6.72 2.29
N LYS A 105 -17.38 6.97 2.03
CA LYS A 105 -17.91 7.10 0.67
C LYS A 105 -17.60 8.50 0.14
N VAL A 106 -17.01 8.56 -1.06
CA VAL A 106 -16.72 9.82 -1.74
C VAL A 106 -17.46 9.88 -3.06
N GLN A 107 -17.99 11.06 -3.37
CA GLN A 107 -18.47 11.33 -4.72
C GLN A 107 -17.33 11.94 -5.53
N VAL A 108 -17.01 11.33 -6.66
CA VAL A 108 -15.99 11.81 -7.58
C VAL A 108 -16.66 12.68 -8.62
N ASP A 109 -16.41 13.98 -8.56
CA ASP A 109 -16.86 14.91 -9.61
C ASP A 109 -15.76 15.03 -10.68
N ALA A 110 -16.08 14.59 -11.90
CA ALA A 110 -15.11 14.44 -12.99
C ALA A 110 -14.91 15.71 -13.83
N GLN A 111 -15.36 16.89 -13.35
CA GLN A 111 -15.42 18.09 -14.18
C GLN A 111 -14.07 18.69 -14.57
N ASP A 112 -13.01 18.48 -13.76
CA ASP A 112 -11.67 19.05 -14.06
C ASP A 112 -10.54 18.00 -13.94
N GLY A 113 -9.85 17.75 -15.05
CA GLY A 113 -8.61 16.96 -15.06
C GLY A 113 -8.74 15.44 -15.23
N GLY A 114 -9.97 14.92 -15.44
CA GLY A 114 -10.25 13.49 -15.61
C GLY A 114 -10.54 12.77 -14.29
N ILE A 115 -11.24 11.64 -14.40
CA ILE A 115 -11.76 10.85 -13.25
C ILE A 115 -10.63 10.42 -12.29
N GLU A 116 -9.46 10.05 -12.82
CA GLU A 116 -8.33 9.58 -12.00
C GLU A 116 -7.74 10.69 -11.13
N ALA A 117 -7.55 11.88 -11.70
CA ALA A 117 -7.02 13.04 -10.95
C ALA A 117 -8.01 13.51 -9.88
N ALA A 118 -9.30 13.57 -10.21
CA ALA A 118 -10.36 13.93 -9.27
C ALA A 118 -10.47 12.91 -8.13
N ALA A 119 -10.47 11.61 -8.44
CA ALA A 119 -10.47 10.53 -7.44
C ALA A 119 -9.23 10.58 -6.53
N ARG A 120 -8.06 10.90 -7.10
CA ARG A 120 -6.82 11.08 -6.34
C ARG A 120 -6.94 12.26 -5.36
N THR A 121 -7.41 13.41 -5.82
CA THR A 121 -7.60 14.61 -4.96
C THR A 121 -8.60 14.34 -3.84
N ALA A 122 -9.76 13.79 -4.16
CA ALA A 122 -10.78 13.41 -3.19
C ALA A 122 -10.23 12.46 -2.12
N ARG A 123 -9.43 11.48 -2.53
CA ARG A 123 -8.75 10.54 -1.63
C ARG A 123 -7.85 11.24 -0.60
N TYR A 124 -7.01 12.17 -1.04
CA TYR A 124 -6.11 12.88 -0.13
C TYR A 124 -6.86 13.82 0.81
N GLN A 125 -7.95 14.44 0.36
CA GLN A 125 -8.84 15.25 1.22
C GLN A 125 -9.49 14.40 2.31
N VAL A 126 -9.97 13.19 1.95
CA VAL A 126 -10.55 12.27 2.94
C VAL A 126 -9.50 11.84 3.96
N PHE A 127 -8.28 11.53 3.54
CA PHE A 127 -7.22 11.22 4.48
C PHE A 127 -6.95 12.38 5.43
N ALA A 128 -6.77 13.60 4.92
CA ALA A 128 -6.54 14.78 5.74
C ALA A 128 -7.65 15.02 6.78
N ALA A 129 -8.91 14.78 6.41
CA ALA A 129 -10.07 14.98 7.28
C ALA A 129 -10.26 13.86 8.33
N ASN A 130 -9.67 12.67 8.12
CA ASN A 130 -9.92 11.49 8.96
C ASN A 130 -8.70 11.01 9.75
N LEU A 131 -7.52 11.62 9.56
CA LEU A 131 -6.34 11.29 10.37
C LEU A 131 -6.40 12.00 11.71
N ALA A 132 -6.08 11.27 12.78
CA ALA A 132 -5.94 11.82 14.11
C ALA A 132 -4.59 12.56 14.26
N GLU A 133 -4.48 13.34 15.32
CA GLU A 133 -3.24 14.04 15.65
C GLU A 133 -2.09 13.04 15.87
N ASN A 134 -0.94 13.31 15.24
CA ASN A 134 0.25 12.47 15.25
C ASN A 134 0.06 11.07 14.64
N GLU A 135 -1.00 10.86 13.89
CA GLU A 135 -1.22 9.63 13.15
C GLU A 135 -0.52 9.69 11.80
N ILE A 136 0.10 8.58 11.42
CA ILE A 136 0.82 8.45 10.16
C ILE A 136 -0.02 7.64 9.19
N LEU A 137 -0.21 8.18 7.98
CA LEU A 137 -0.82 7.43 6.88
C LEU A 137 0.21 6.50 6.25
N LEU A 138 -0.16 5.23 6.10
CA LEU A 138 0.63 4.26 5.36
C LEU A 138 -0.10 3.83 4.09
N THR A 139 0.64 3.79 2.99
CA THR A 139 0.13 3.34 1.70
C THR A 139 1.04 2.27 1.12
N ALA A 140 0.47 1.34 0.36
CA ALA A 140 1.12 0.11 -0.07
C ALA A 140 1.76 0.19 -1.47
N GLN A 141 2.24 1.39 -1.89
CA GLN A 141 3.04 1.48 -3.12
C GLN A 141 4.32 0.66 -2.95
N HIS A 142 4.68 -0.04 -4.02
CA HIS A 142 5.80 -0.97 -4.08
C HIS A 142 6.80 -0.60 -5.20
N LEU A 143 7.85 -1.39 -5.39
CA LEU A 143 8.94 -1.09 -6.32
C LEU A 143 8.45 -0.97 -7.77
N ASN A 144 7.50 -1.79 -8.21
CA ASN A 144 6.96 -1.69 -9.57
C ASN A 144 6.21 -0.35 -9.77
N ASP A 145 5.47 0.16 -8.75
CA ASP A 145 4.86 1.49 -8.81
C ASP A 145 5.91 2.62 -8.91
N GLN A 146 7.09 2.43 -8.27
CA GLN A 146 8.22 3.35 -8.44
C GLN A 146 8.71 3.36 -9.88
N CYS A 147 8.91 2.18 -10.48
CA CYS A 147 9.32 2.06 -11.88
C CYS A 147 8.30 2.72 -12.82
N GLU A 148 7.01 2.46 -12.63
CA GLU A 148 5.94 3.09 -13.40
C GLU A 148 5.99 4.62 -13.27
N THR A 149 6.12 5.14 -12.06
CA THR A 149 6.17 6.58 -11.78
C THR A 149 7.39 7.21 -12.44
N PHE A 150 8.54 6.55 -12.38
CA PHE A 150 9.77 6.97 -13.05
C PHE A 150 9.60 7.00 -14.57
N MET A 151 9.06 5.94 -15.17
CA MET A 151 8.84 5.85 -16.62
C MET A 151 7.86 6.91 -17.13
N LEU A 152 6.79 7.18 -16.38
CA LEU A 152 5.85 8.26 -16.71
C LEU A 152 6.49 9.64 -16.60
N ALA A 153 7.35 9.87 -15.61
CA ALA A 153 8.09 11.10 -15.47
C ALA A 153 9.08 11.30 -16.64
N LEU A 154 9.77 10.23 -17.04
CA LEU A 154 10.67 10.21 -18.18
C LEU A 154 9.93 10.51 -19.49
N LYS A 155 8.79 9.85 -19.75
CA LYS A 155 7.90 10.10 -20.90
C LYS A 155 7.49 11.56 -21.01
N ARG A 156 7.29 12.24 -19.87
CA ARG A 156 6.89 13.66 -19.80
C ARG A 156 8.08 14.64 -19.90
N GLY A 157 9.30 14.16 -20.03
CA GLY A 157 10.50 15.00 -20.06
C GLY A 157 10.81 15.67 -18.72
N SER A 158 10.47 15.05 -17.61
CA SER A 158 10.70 15.61 -16.27
C SER A 158 12.19 15.75 -15.97
N GLY A 159 12.57 16.83 -15.30
CA GLY A 159 13.93 17.02 -14.79
C GLY A 159 14.27 16.09 -13.60
N PRO A 160 15.49 16.19 -13.04
CA PRO A 160 15.98 15.29 -11.99
C PRO A 160 15.03 15.14 -10.78
N ALA A 161 14.39 16.21 -10.34
CA ALA A 161 13.44 16.20 -9.25
C ALA A 161 12.19 15.36 -9.55
N GLY A 162 11.68 15.40 -10.78
CA GLY A 162 10.54 14.55 -11.20
C GLY A 162 10.94 13.09 -11.39
N LEU A 163 12.19 12.84 -11.81
CA LEU A 163 12.73 11.47 -11.97
C LEU A 163 13.05 10.78 -10.65
N SER A 164 13.05 11.48 -9.50
CA SER A 164 13.20 10.85 -8.18
C SER A 164 12.01 9.98 -7.79
N ALA A 165 10.91 10.02 -8.58
CA ALA A 165 9.68 9.28 -8.39
C ALA A 165 9.03 9.52 -6.99
N MET A 166 8.61 8.48 -6.27
CA MET A 166 7.94 8.64 -4.97
C MET A 166 8.93 8.57 -3.81
N SER A 167 8.82 9.48 -2.83
CA SER A 167 9.56 9.37 -1.57
C SER A 167 8.95 8.31 -0.66
N ALA A 168 9.78 7.54 0.06
CA ALA A 168 9.33 6.56 1.05
C ALA A 168 8.66 7.24 2.26
N ASP A 169 9.13 8.43 2.62
CA ASP A 169 8.59 9.28 3.70
C ASP A 169 8.35 10.68 3.14
N SER A 170 7.17 11.21 3.31
CA SER A 170 6.78 12.53 2.79
C SER A 170 5.72 13.19 3.67
N SER A 171 5.64 14.51 3.62
CA SER A 171 4.53 15.28 4.18
C SER A 171 3.58 15.68 3.07
N VAL A 172 2.28 15.39 3.23
CA VAL A 172 1.23 15.68 2.24
C VAL A 172 0.05 16.30 2.98
N HIS A 173 -0.42 17.47 2.57
CA HIS A 173 -1.56 18.15 3.19
C HIS A 173 -1.49 18.24 4.73
N GLY A 174 -0.29 18.41 5.29
CA GLY A 174 -0.07 18.56 6.73
C GLY A 174 0.05 17.25 7.52
N TYR A 175 -0.09 16.09 6.91
CA TYR A 175 0.14 14.79 7.56
C TYR A 175 1.37 14.04 6.98
N ARG A 176 1.94 13.18 7.78
CA ARG A 176 3.06 12.32 7.37
C ARG A 176 2.51 11.08 6.63
N LEU A 177 3.10 10.80 5.48
CA LEU A 177 2.78 9.66 4.61
C LEU A 177 4.00 8.77 4.44
N LEU A 178 3.90 7.52 4.87
CA LEU A 178 4.91 6.49 4.67
C LEU A 178 4.49 5.49 3.56
N ARG A 179 5.49 5.02 2.81
CA ARG A 179 5.36 3.95 1.81
C ARG A 179 6.33 2.82 2.17
N PRO A 180 5.96 1.96 3.15
CA PRO A 180 6.90 0.99 3.69
C PRO A 180 7.34 -0.09 2.70
N LEU A 181 6.54 -0.35 1.65
CA LEU A 181 6.79 -1.42 0.68
C LEU A 181 7.52 -0.94 -0.59
N LEU A 182 7.98 0.32 -0.63
CA LEU A 182 8.47 0.96 -1.86
C LEU A 182 9.72 0.31 -2.46
N ASP A 183 10.46 -0.47 -1.69
CA ASP A 183 11.66 -1.21 -2.06
C ASP A 183 11.43 -2.74 -2.18
N LEU A 184 10.17 -3.20 -2.02
CA LEU A 184 9.76 -4.58 -2.26
C LEU A 184 9.10 -4.70 -3.64
N SER A 185 9.39 -5.77 -4.36
CA SER A 185 8.78 -6.03 -5.66
C SER A 185 7.37 -6.64 -5.52
N ARG A 186 6.60 -6.57 -6.60
CA ARG A 186 5.27 -7.19 -6.65
C ARG A 186 5.33 -8.69 -6.41
N GLU A 187 6.33 -9.38 -6.97
CA GLU A 187 6.55 -10.80 -6.80
C GLU A 187 6.79 -11.17 -5.33
N GLN A 188 7.58 -10.35 -4.61
CA GLN A 188 7.78 -10.54 -3.16
C GLN A 188 6.48 -10.37 -2.38
N LEU A 189 5.63 -9.40 -2.76
CA LEU A 189 4.33 -9.22 -2.11
C LEU A 189 3.37 -10.39 -2.36
N GLU A 190 3.38 -10.95 -3.57
CA GLU A 190 2.61 -12.16 -3.92
C GLU A 190 3.08 -13.37 -3.12
N GLU A 191 4.38 -13.52 -2.94
CA GLU A 191 4.97 -14.57 -2.12
C GLU A 191 4.56 -14.42 -0.65
N PHE A 192 4.62 -13.20 -0.08
CA PHE A 192 4.14 -12.94 1.28
C PHE A 192 2.65 -13.22 1.42
N ALA A 193 1.83 -12.79 0.46
CA ALA A 193 0.38 -13.05 0.49
C ALA A 193 0.06 -14.54 0.48
N ALA A 194 0.75 -15.31 -0.37
CA ALA A 194 0.58 -16.77 -0.44
C ALA A 194 0.99 -17.46 0.86
N GLN A 195 2.13 -17.08 1.45
CA GLN A 195 2.64 -17.70 2.67
C GLN A 195 1.84 -17.33 3.91
N LEU A 196 1.29 -16.13 3.96
CA LEU A 196 0.37 -15.67 5.01
C LEU A 196 -1.08 -16.07 4.75
N GLN A 197 -1.34 -16.81 3.67
CA GLN A 197 -2.68 -17.26 3.25
C GLN A 197 -3.71 -16.12 3.22
N LEU A 198 -3.30 -14.97 2.68
CA LEU A 198 -4.17 -13.81 2.59
C LEU A 198 -5.19 -13.98 1.46
N SER A 199 -6.38 -13.46 1.68
CA SER A 199 -7.37 -13.21 0.62
C SER A 199 -7.33 -11.73 0.25
N TRP A 200 -7.48 -11.42 -1.04
CA TRP A 200 -7.51 -10.06 -1.54
C TRP A 200 -8.51 -9.91 -2.70
N ILE A 201 -8.80 -8.68 -3.03
CA ILE A 201 -9.67 -8.31 -4.15
C ILE A 201 -8.81 -8.09 -5.39
N GLU A 202 -9.20 -8.66 -6.51
CA GLU A 202 -8.69 -8.31 -7.83
C GLU A 202 -9.65 -7.33 -8.50
N ASP A 203 -9.22 -6.07 -8.64
CA ASP A 203 -9.97 -5.04 -9.35
C ASP A 203 -9.77 -5.22 -10.86
N GLU A 204 -10.87 -5.50 -11.58
CA GLU A 204 -10.84 -5.71 -13.02
C GLU A 204 -10.34 -4.47 -13.79
N SER A 205 -10.48 -3.27 -13.22
CA SER A 205 -9.97 -2.03 -13.82
C SER A 205 -8.45 -1.98 -13.93
N ASN A 206 -7.73 -2.79 -13.16
CA ASN A 206 -6.27 -2.91 -13.25
C ASN A 206 -5.79 -3.51 -14.59
N ARG A 207 -6.67 -4.14 -15.36
CA ARG A 207 -6.38 -4.73 -16.68
C ARG A 207 -6.69 -3.80 -17.84
N ASP A 208 -7.28 -2.63 -17.58
CA ASP A 208 -7.69 -1.68 -18.63
C ASP A 208 -6.47 -0.90 -19.17
N ALA A 209 -5.96 -1.31 -20.33
CA ALA A 209 -4.80 -0.70 -21.01
C ALA A 209 -4.99 0.76 -21.44
N ARG A 210 -6.21 1.33 -21.34
CA ARG A 210 -6.47 2.75 -21.61
C ARG A 210 -5.78 3.68 -20.59
N PHE A 211 -5.42 3.16 -19.43
CA PHE A 211 -4.66 3.91 -18.43
C PHE A 211 -3.15 3.73 -18.67
N ASP A 212 -2.42 4.82 -18.78
CA ASP A 212 -0.97 4.85 -19.03
C ASP A 212 -0.17 3.91 -18.09
N ARG A 213 -0.59 3.77 -16.83
CA ARG A 213 0.04 2.88 -15.85
C ARG A 213 -0.18 1.40 -16.17
N ASN A 214 -1.39 1.05 -16.57
CA ASN A 214 -1.71 -0.34 -16.92
C ASN A 214 -0.97 -0.77 -18.19
N PHE A 215 -0.80 0.15 -19.15
CA PHE A 215 0.01 -0.10 -20.36
C PHE A 215 1.48 -0.42 -20.03
N LEU A 216 2.05 0.18 -18.98
CA LEU A 216 3.45 -0.10 -18.57
C LEU A 216 3.59 -1.44 -17.82
N ARG A 217 2.49 -2.06 -17.39
CA ARG A 217 2.46 -3.36 -16.69
C ARG A 217 2.35 -4.54 -17.66
N LEU A 218 2.00 -4.30 -18.94
CA LEU A 218 1.90 -5.30 -20.00
C LEU A 218 3.27 -5.55 -20.64
#